data_838c3c03381024371713f321e11e2936
#
_entry.id   838c3c03381024371713f321e11e2936
#
_cell.length_a   1.000
_cell.length_b   1.000
_cell.length_c   1.000
_cell.angle_alpha   90.00
_cell.angle_beta   90.00
_cell.angle_gamma   90.00
#
_symmetry.space_group_name_H-M   'P 1'
#
loop_
_entity.id
_entity.type
_entity.pdbx_description
1 polymer ?
#
loop_
_entity_poly.entity_id
_entity_poly.type
_entity_poly.pdbx_seq_one_letter_code
_entity_poly.pdbx_strand_id
1 'polypeptide(L)'
;MKNYFLIFFLIAGPGIANIYSQELAADVQIKTAVLPLPEKDRDAAMVYGYNSSGELVVLREGTNNMVCLGDDPAKEGISVSCYSRKLEPFMARGRALSAEGKDFMERREIRGKEIADGSLMMPREPSMMYVYYGKQENYNSETGELKDGKFRYVIYIPFATTESTGLPDKPHAPGMPWLMDPGTHRAHIMVGPFN
;
A
#
# COMPACT_ATOMS: atom_id res chain seq x y z
N MET A 1 37.89 -12.47 -64.54
CA MET A 1 37.02 -13.08 -63.53
C MET A 1 37.22 -12.30 -62.19
N LYS A 2 36.24 -11.49 -61.77
CA LYS A 2 36.31 -10.71 -60.54
C LYS A 2 35.43 -11.38 -59.50
N ASN A 3 36.05 -11.90 -58.44
CA ASN A 3 35.35 -12.50 -57.32
C ASN A 3 34.88 -11.38 -56.40
N TYR A 4 33.56 -11.23 -56.18
CA TYR A 4 32.98 -10.39 -55.14
C TYR A 4 32.76 -11.24 -53.91
N PHE A 5 33.47 -10.90 -52.83
CA PHE A 5 33.26 -11.46 -51.48
C PHE A 5 32.12 -10.69 -50.84
N LEU A 6 30.99 -11.33 -50.60
CA LEU A 6 29.88 -10.75 -49.83
C LEU A 6 30.19 -10.97 -48.35
N ILE A 7 30.44 -9.87 -47.62
CA ILE A 7 30.56 -9.90 -46.17
C ILE A 7 29.16 -9.74 -45.56
N PHE A 8 28.64 -10.78 -44.94
CA PHE A 8 27.42 -10.73 -44.17
C PHE A 8 27.73 -10.10 -42.79
N PHE A 9 27.23 -8.88 -42.55
CA PHE A 9 27.23 -8.29 -41.21
C PHE A 9 26.08 -8.87 -40.43
N LEU A 10 26.36 -9.71 -39.42
CA LEU A 10 25.40 -10.14 -38.40
C LEU A 10 25.20 -8.97 -37.44
N ILE A 11 24.07 -8.28 -37.54
CA ILE A 11 23.64 -7.29 -36.54
C ILE A 11 23.05 -8.08 -35.38
N ALA A 12 23.83 -8.25 -34.31
CA ALA A 12 23.33 -8.69 -33.01
C ALA A 12 22.50 -7.57 -32.43
N GLY A 13 21.17 -7.69 -32.47
CA GLY A 13 20.27 -6.78 -31.79
C GLY A 13 20.46 -6.85 -30.26
N PRO A 14 20.31 -5.72 -29.54
CA PRO A 14 20.39 -5.77 -28.09
C PRO A 14 19.27 -6.68 -27.56
N GLY A 15 19.64 -7.76 -26.92
CA GLY A 15 18.72 -8.60 -26.18
C GLY A 15 18.00 -7.74 -25.14
N ILE A 16 16.67 -7.64 -25.25
CA ILE A 16 15.83 -7.08 -24.22
C ILE A 16 15.97 -8.02 -23.02
N ALA A 17 16.79 -7.64 -22.05
CA ALA A 17 16.80 -8.31 -20.76
C ALA A 17 15.41 -8.08 -20.15
N ASN A 18 14.55 -9.10 -20.21
CA ASN A 18 13.36 -9.15 -19.37
C ASN A 18 13.85 -9.17 -17.93
N ILE A 19 13.79 -8.03 -17.26
CA ILE A 19 13.94 -7.96 -15.81
C ILE A 19 12.65 -8.58 -15.26
N TYR A 20 12.65 -9.91 -15.13
CA TYR A 20 11.67 -10.59 -14.28
C TYR A 20 11.95 -10.10 -12.88
N SER A 21 11.10 -9.22 -12.34
CA SER A 21 11.00 -9.02 -10.90
C SER A 21 10.82 -10.42 -10.31
N GLN A 22 11.78 -10.86 -9.50
CA GLN A 22 11.70 -12.15 -8.85
C GLN A 22 10.45 -12.14 -7.98
N GLU A 23 9.48 -13.00 -8.31
CA GLU A 23 8.26 -13.15 -7.52
C GLU A 23 8.66 -13.53 -6.09
N LEU A 24 8.32 -12.70 -5.13
CA LEU A 24 8.53 -13.04 -3.72
C LEU A 24 7.62 -14.20 -3.35
N ALA A 25 8.16 -15.22 -2.70
CA ALA A 25 7.38 -16.33 -2.22
C ALA A 25 6.24 -15.85 -1.32
N ALA A 26 5.07 -16.48 -1.39
CA ALA A 26 3.87 -16.05 -0.68
C ALA A 26 4.07 -15.93 0.85
N ASP A 27 4.87 -16.83 1.44
CA ASP A 27 5.21 -16.82 2.86
C ASP A 27 6.07 -15.59 3.24
N VAL A 28 6.98 -15.16 2.36
CA VAL A 28 7.78 -13.94 2.54
C VAL A 28 6.90 -12.70 2.44
N GLN A 29 6.02 -12.64 1.45
CA GLN A 29 5.06 -11.55 1.32
C GLN A 29 4.15 -11.43 2.56
N ILE A 30 3.65 -12.57 3.08
CA ILE A 30 2.84 -12.61 4.29
C ILE A 30 3.61 -12.08 5.49
N LYS A 31 4.85 -12.55 5.71
CA LYS A 31 5.71 -12.07 6.81
C LYS A 31 5.92 -10.56 6.75
N THR A 32 6.23 -10.04 5.56
CA THR A 32 6.45 -8.60 5.35
C THR A 32 5.17 -7.79 5.58
N ALA A 33 4.04 -8.24 5.00
CA ALA A 33 2.77 -7.52 5.06
C ALA A 33 2.27 -7.29 6.49
N VAL A 34 2.57 -8.20 7.42
CA VAL A 34 2.09 -8.11 8.81
C VAL A 34 3.05 -7.36 9.75
N LEU A 35 4.22 -6.92 9.29
CA LEU A 35 5.19 -6.18 10.09
C LEU A 35 4.59 -4.96 10.84
N PRO A 36 3.63 -4.20 10.26
CA PRO A 36 3.03 -3.07 10.95
C PRO A 36 2.26 -3.44 12.21
N LEU A 37 1.79 -4.69 12.33
CA LEU A 37 0.96 -5.12 13.45
C LEU A 37 1.77 -5.50 14.69
N PRO A 38 1.18 -5.32 15.90
CA PRO A 38 1.65 -6.00 17.08
C PRO A 38 1.76 -7.51 16.84
N GLU A 39 2.78 -8.15 17.39
CA GLU A 39 3.10 -9.55 17.13
C GLU A 39 1.89 -10.50 17.36
N LYS A 40 1.17 -10.29 18.44
CA LYS A 40 -0.02 -11.10 18.81
C LYS A 40 -1.16 -11.07 17.77
N ASP A 41 -1.19 -10.07 16.89
CA ASP A 41 -2.26 -9.88 15.91
C ASP A 41 -1.85 -10.34 14.49
N ARG A 42 -0.57 -10.69 14.27
CA ARG A 42 0.00 -10.98 12.95
C ARG A 42 -0.55 -12.26 12.34
N ASP A 43 -0.60 -13.35 13.10
CA ASP A 43 -0.96 -14.67 12.56
C ASP A 43 -2.42 -14.78 12.14
N ALA A 44 -3.30 -14.03 12.80
CA ALA A 44 -4.74 -14.04 12.53
C ALA A 44 -5.21 -12.99 11.52
N ALA A 45 -4.33 -12.11 11.04
CA ALA A 45 -4.68 -11.06 10.07
C ALA A 45 -4.90 -11.64 8.67
N MET A 46 -5.89 -11.10 7.95
CA MET A 46 -6.04 -11.34 6.51
C MET A 46 -4.89 -10.66 5.76
N VAL A 47 -4.35 -11.33 4.73
CA VAL A 47 -3.24 -10.78 3.95
C VAL A 47 -3.52 -10.84 2.47
N TYR A 48 -3.45 -9.69 1.82
CA TYR A 48 -3.34 -9.55 0.37
C TYR A 48 -1.86 -9.40 -0.01
N GLY A 49 -1.48 -9.99 -1.13
CA GLY A 49 -0.18 -9.82 -1.77
C GLY A 49 -0.31 -10.01 -3.28
N TYR A 50 0.80 -10.09 -3.97
CA TYR A 50 0.84 -10.11 -5.43
C TYR A 50 1.19 -11.48 -5.97
N ASN A 51 0.48 -11.90 -7.03
CA ASN A 51 0.82 -13.08 -7.81
C ASN A 51 1.86 -12.75 -8.90
N SER A 52 2.30 -13.77 -9.66
CA SER A 52 3.27 -13.63 -10.75
C SER A 52 2.81 -12.72 -11.89
N SER A 53 1.52 -12.47 -12.02
CA SER A 53 0.96 -11.51 -12.99
C SER A 53 0.91 -10.07 -12.47
N GLY A 54 1.35 -9.82 -11.21
CA GLY A 54 1.29 -8.52 -10.57
C GLY A 54 -0.12 -8.13 -10.09
N GLU A 55 -1.03 -9.09 -9.99
CA GLU A 55 -2.37 -8.87 -9.49
C GLU A 55 -2.43 -9.06 -7.98
N LEU A 56 -3.17 -8.20 -7.29
CA LEU A 56 -3.38 -8.30 -5.86
C LEU A 56 -4.38 -9.41 -5.54
N VAL A 57 -3.95 -10.45 -4.83
CA VAL A 57 -4.72 -11.64 -4.48
C VAL A 57 -4.69 -11.89 -2.97
N VAL A 58 -5.62 -12.70 -2.47
CA VAL A 58 -5.59 -13.15 -1.07
C VAL A 58 -4.51 -14.23 -0.93
N LEU A 59 -3.50 -13.96 -0.09
CA LEU A 59 -2.45 -14.92 0.26
C LEU A 59 -2.79 -15.69 1.54
N ARG A 60 -3.54 -15.08 2.44
CA ARG A 60 -4.00 -15.69 3.68
C ARG A 60 -5.34 -15.11 4.12
N GLU A 61 -6.31 -15.96 4.39
CA GLU A 61 -7.54 -15.59 5.06
C GLU A 61 -7.27 -15.22 6.53
N GLY A 62 -8.06 -14.30 7.08
CA GLY A 62 -7.87 -13.82 8.44
C GLY A 62 -9.07 -14.09 9.34
N THR A 63 -8.79 -14.30 10.62
CA THR A 63 -9.80 -14.54 11.66
C THR A 63 -9.95 -13.37 12.64
N ASN A 64 -9.04 -12.40 12.63
CA ASN A 64 -9.14 -11.18 13.43
C ASN A 64 -9.71 -10.00 12.62
N ASN A 65 -9.75 -8.81 13.24
CA ASN A 65 -10.29 -7.59 12.64
C ASN A 65 -9.26 -6.81 11.79
N MET A 66 -8.17 -7.44 11.32
CA MET A 66 -7.13 -6.76 10.58
C MET A 66 -7.00 -7.29 9.16
N VAL A 67 -6.80 -6.38 8.21
CA VAL A 67 -6.51 -6.65 6.80
C VAL A 67 -5.18 -6.00 6.45
N CYS A 68 -4.22 -6.79 5.97
CA CYS A 68 -2.88 -6.34 5.61
C CYS A 68 -2.68 -6.40 4.09
N LEU A 69 -1.99 -5.41 3.57
CA LEU A 69 -1.57 -5.34 2.16
C LEU A 69 -0.06 -5.52 2.09
N GLY A 70 0.37 -6.46 1.25
CA GLY A 70 1.76 -6.64 0.87
C GLY A 70 2.32 -5.43 0.12
N ASP A 71 3.62 -5.43 -0.03
CA ASP A 71 4.34 -4.41 -0.79
C ASP A 71 3.98 -4.51 -2.28
N ASP A 72 3.82 -3.37 -2.93
CA ASP A 72 3.51 -3.28 -4.35
C ASP A 72 4.83 -3.36 -5.17
N PRO A 73 5.10 -4.47 -5.88
CA PRO A 73 6.37 -4.66 -6.59
C PRO A 73 6.58 -3.66 -7.75
N ALA A 74 5.54 -2.93 -8.15
CA ALA A 74 5.63 -1.90 -9.16
C ALA A 74 6.08 -0.54 -8.59
N LYS A 75 6.24 -0.42 -7.27
CA LYS A 75 6.64 0.82 -6.58
C LYS A 75 8.06 0.72 -6.03
N GLU A 76 8.70 1.87 -5.94
CA GLU A 76 10.02 1.99 -5.32
C GLU A 76 9.94 1.90 -3.79
N GLY A 77 10.91 1.20 -3.20
CA GLY A 77 11.00 0.99 -1.76
C GLY A 77 10.03 -0.08 -1.27
N ILE A 78 9.91 -0.21 0.04
CA ILE A 78 8.99 -1.14 0.72
C ILE A 78 7.93 -0.34 1.46
N SER A 79 6.67 -0.67 1.25
CA SER A 79 5.55 -0.03 1.94
C SER A 79 4.40 -1.01 2.15
N VAL A 80 4.22 -1.43 3.38
CA VAL A 80 3.16 -2.35 3.79
C VAL A 80 2.21 -1.67 4.76
N SER A 81 0.96 -2.09 4.75
CA SER A 81 -0.06 -1.48 5.61
C SER A 81 -1.08 -2.49 6.10
N CYS A 82 -1.51 -2.32 7.35
CA CYS A 82 -2.58 -3.12 7.94
C CYS A 82 -3.65 -2.18 8.50
N TYR A 83 -4.91 -2.46 8.21
CA TYR A 83 -6.03 -1.62 8.63
C TYR A 83 -7.18 -2.43 9.23
N SER A 84 -7.99 -1.75 10.04
CA SER A 84 -9.21 -2.32 10.58
C SER A 84 -10.16 -2.75 9.45
N ARG A 85 -10.73 -3.95 9.54
CA ARG A 85 -11.71 -4.48 8.58
C ARG A 85 -12.92 -3.56 8.38
N LYS A 86 -13.21 -2.67 9.33
CA LYS A 86 -14.23 -1.61 9.17
C LYS A 86 -13.95 -0.67 7.99
N LEU A 87 -12.68 -0.50 7.60
CA LEU A 87 -12.28 0.28 6.44
C LEU A 87 -12.32 -0.51 5.11
N GLU A 88 -12.56 -1.83 5.16
CA GLU A 88 -12.47 -2.68 3.97
C GLU A 88 -13.36 -2.22 2.80
N PRO A 89 -14.62 -1.80 2.97
CA PRO A 89 -15.42 -1.32 1.84
C PRO A 89 -14.75 -0.16 1.09
N PHE A 90 -14.22 0.80 1.82
CA PHE A 90 -13.52 1.96 1.25
C PHE A 90 -12.17 1.59 0.62
N MET A 91 -11.40 0.71 1.26
CA MET A 91 -10.10 0.26 0.76
C MET A 91 -10.25 -0.66 -0.46
N ALA A 92 -11.19 -1.60 -0.42
CA ALA A 92 -11.48 -2.49 -1.55
C ALA A 92 -11.94 -1.70 -2.79
N ARG A 93 -12.83 -0.70 -2.62
CA ARG A 93 -13.22 0.16 -3.73
C ARG A 93 -12.04 0.92 -4.33
N GLY A 94 -11.12 1.39 -3.47
CA GLY A 94 -9.89 2.04 -3.91
C GLY A 94 -8.98 1.12 -4.73
N ARG A 95 -8.88 -0.16 -4.35
CA ARG A 95 -8.12 -1.19 -5.10
C ARG A 95 -8.79 -1.51 -6.44
N ALA A 96 -10.11 -1.68 -6.46
CA ALA A 96 -10.87 -1.92 -7.70
C ALA A 96 -10.66 -0.79 -8.70
N LEU A 97 -10.81 0.47 -8.29
CA LEU A 97 -10.58 1.62 -9.15
C LEU A 97 -9.11 1.71 -9.63
N SER A 98 -8.14 1.29 -8.80
CA SER A 98 -6.74 1.22 -9.22
C SER A 98 -6.53 0.17 -10.30
N ALA A 99 -7.15 -0.99 -10.19
CA ALA A 99 -7.12 -2.04 -11.21
C ALA A 99 -7.82 -1.60 -12.52
N GLU A 100 -8.81 -0.71 -12.44
CA GLU A 100 -9.44 -0.04 -13.58
C GLU A 100 -8.54 1.04 -14.22
N GLY A 101 -7.32 1.25 -13.72
CA GLY A 101 -6.37 2.26 -14.21
C GLY A 101 -6.67 3.70 -13.74
N LYS A 102 -7.56 3.90 -12.76
CA LYS A 102 -7.87 5.22 -12.23
C LYS A 102 -6.71 5.78 -11.42
N ASP A 103 -6.36 7.04 -11.68
CA ASP A 103 -5.34 7.75 -10.92
C ASP A 103 -5.81 8.09 -9.49
N PHE A 104 -4.91 8.70 -8.71
CA PHE A 104 -5.22 9.05 -7.31
C PHE A 104 -6.38 10.04 -7.18
N MET A 105 -6.45 11.06 -8.04
CA MET A 105 -7.49 12.10 -7.98
C MET A 105 -8.84 11.56 -8.42
N GLU A 106 -8.88 10.79 -9.51
CA GLU A 106 -10.10 10.10 -9.97
C GLU A 106 -10.67 9.18 -8.88
N ARG A 107 -9.80 8.36 -8.23
CA ARG A 107 -10.23 7.47 -7.15
C ARG A 107 -10.78 8.24 -5.94
N ARG A 108 -10.20 9.41 -5.65
CA ARG A 108 -10.68 10.29 -4.57
C ARG A 108 -12.06 10.84 -4.89
N GLU A 109 -12.25 11.34 -6.11
CA GLU A 109 -13.50 11.93 -6.57
C GLU A 109 -14.64 10.89 -6.64
N ILE A 110 -14.38 9.74 -7.28
CA ILE A 110 -15.38 8.66 -7.43
C ILE A 110 -15.85 8.19 -6.05
N ARG A 111 -14.92 7.81 -5.15
CA ARG A 111 -15.29 7.37 -3.80
C ARG A 111 -15.96 8.47 -2.99
N GLY A 112 -15.61 9.73 -3.22
CA GLY A 112 -16.29 10.86 -2.59
C GLY A 112 -17.75 10.96 -3.00
N LYS A 113 -18.07 10.80 -4.28
CA LYS A 113 -19.45 10.76 -4.80
C LYS A 113 -20.22 9.55 -4.26
N GLU A 114 -19.62 8.36 -4.30
CA GLU A 114 -20.21 7.13 -3.79
C GLU A 114 -20.52 7.19 -2.28
N ILE A 115 -19.70 7.90 -1.50
CA ILE A 115 -19.97 8.13 -0.07
C ILE A 115 -21.08 9.15 0.12
N ALA A 116 -21.11 10.22 -0.69
CA ALA A 116 -22.14 11.25 -0.60
C ALA A 116 -23.53 10.73 -0.95
N ASP A 117 -23.66 9.79 -1.89
CA ASP A 117 -24.93 9.16 -2.28
C ASP A 117 -25.27 7.92 -1.44
N GLY A 118 -24.37 7.47 -0.54
CA GLY A 118 -24.56 6.34 0.36
C GLY A 118 -24.28 4.97 -0.25
N SER A 119 -23.79 4.87 -1.49
CA SER A 119 -23.43 3.61 -2.13
C SER A 119 -22.12 3.02 -1.61
N LEU A 120 -21.26 3.86 -1.03
CA LEU A 120 -20.03 3.43 -0.34
C LEU A 120 -20.05 3.89 1.11
N MET A 121 -19.80 2.97 2.03
CA MET A 121 -19.83 3.27 3.47
C MET A 121 -18.45 3.58 4.03
N MET A 122 -18.40 4.58 4.91
CA MET A 122 -17.25 4.84 5.80
C MET A 122 -17.61 4.45 7.25
N PRO A 123 -16.62 3.98 8.04
CA PRO A 123 -16.88 3.72 9.46
C PRO A 123 -17.27 5.01 10.19
N ARG A 124 -18.20 4.90 11.14
CA ARG A 124 -18.63 6.02 12.00
C ARG A 124 -17.70 6.20 13.20
N GLU A 125 -17.02 5.11 13.62
CA GLU A 125 -16.06 5.16 14.71
C GLU A 125 -14.64 5.30 14.18
N PRO A 126 -13.72 5.81 15.01
CA PRO A 126 -12.29 5.84 14.66
C PRO A 126 -11.79 4.46 14.23
N SER A 127 -11.09 4.41 13.11
CA SER A 127 -10.62 3.16 12.54
C SER A 127 -9.14 3.24 12.19
N MET A 128 -8.37 2.30 12.74
CA MET A 128 -6.91 2.30 12.69
C MET A 128 -6.37 1.75 11.38
N MET A 129 -5.29 2.36 10.90
CA MET A 129 -4.40 1.84 9.88
C MET A 129 -2.95 2.04 10.34
N TYR A 130 -2.17 0.97 10.28
CA TYR A 130 -0.74 0.94 10.54
C TYR A 130 0.00 0.92 9.21
N VAL A 131 1.05 1.70 9.06
CA VAL A 131 1.93 1.69 7.88
C VAL A 131 3.36 1.50 8.34
N TYR A 132 4.08 0.59 7.68
CA TYR A 132 5.51 0.38 7.87
C TYR A 132 6.20 0.44 6.52
N TYR A 133 7.24 1.26 6.40
CA TYR A 133 7.87 1.52 5.12
C TYR A 133 9.37 1.83 5.28
N GLY A 134 10.11 1.61 4.22
CA GLY A 134 11.54 1.89 4.18
C GLY A 134 12.13 1.76 2.79
N LYS A 135 13.45 1.80 2.74
CA LYS A 135 14.17 1.70 1.47
C LYS A 135 14.32 0.25 1.03
N GLN A 136 14.33 0.02 -0.28
CA GLN A 136 14.56 -1.29 -0.88
C GLN A 136 15.89 -1.92 -0.44
N GLU A 137 16.95 -1.12 -0.30
CA GLU A 137 18.28 -1.56 0.12
C GLU A 137 18.34 -2.16 1.54
N ASN A 138 17.36 -1.83 2.38
CA ASN A 138 17.23 -2.32 3.75
C ASN A 138 16.32 -3.55 3.89
N TYR A 139 15.76 -4.02 2.78
CA TYR A 139 14.85 -5.16 2.76
C TYR A 139 15.55 -6.45 2.41
N ASN A 140 15.30 -7.50 3.19
CA ASN A 140 15.75 -8.85 2.91
C ASN A 140 14.61 -9.64 2.24
N SER A 141 14.74 -9.91 0.94
CA SER A 141 13.75 -10.64 0.15
C SER A 141 13.66 -12.14 0.45
N GLU A 142 14.60 -12.71 1.22
CA GLU A 142 14.54 -14.10 1.64
C GLU A 142 13.80 -14.27 2.97
N THR A 143 13.95 -13.30 3.88
CA THR A 143 13.35 -13.39 5.23
C THR A 143 12.11 -12.54 5.41
N GLY A 144 11.90 -11.53 4.54
CA GLY A 144 10.82 -10.55 4.65
C GLY A 144 11.08 -9.45 5.70
N GLU A 145 12.31 -9.33 6.20
CA GLU A 145 12.68 -8.32 7.18
C GLU A 145 13.01 -6.98 6.52
N LEU A 146 12.56 -5.90 7.13
CA LEU A 146 12.92 -4.53 6.76
C LEU A 146 13.65 -3.86 7.92
N LYS A 147 14.93 -3.56 7.72
CA LYS A 147 15.77 -2.82 8.69
C LYS A 147 15.52 -1.32 8.56
N ASP A 148 15.63 -0.60 9.68
CA ASP A 148 15.46 0.87 9.73
C ASP A 148 14.15 1.36 9.10
N GLY A 149 13.12 0.53 9.12
CA GLY A 149 11.79 0.89 8.66
C GLY A 149 11.14 1.90 9.60
N LYS A 150 10.24 2.70 9.06
CA LYS A 150 9.53 3.75 9.78
C LYS A 150 8.07 3.42 9.93
N PHE A 151 7.55 3.63 11.13
CA PHE A 151 6.13 3.53 11.42
C PHE A 151 5.40 4.84 11.18
N ARG A 152 4.19 4.71 10.65
CA ARG A 152 3.19 5.77 10.61
C ARG A 152 1.86 5.20 11.04
N TYR A 153 1.17 5.92 11.92
CA TYR A 153 -0.17 5.55 12.35
C TYR A 153 -1.19 6.50 11.72
N VAL A 154 -2.27 5.93 11.23
CA VAL A 154 -3.36 6.64 10.56
C VAL A 154 -4.65 6.24 11.25
N ILE A 155 -5.39 7.21 11.79
CA ILE A 155 -6.66 6.96 12.44
C ILE A 155 -7.74 7.67 11.65
N TYR A 156 -8.51 6.91 10.87
CA TYR A 156 -9.65 7.46 10.12
C TYR A 156 -10.74 7.92 11.07
N ILE A 157 -11.14 9.18 10.93
CA ILE A 157 -12.23 9.85 11.66
C ILE A 157 -13.05 10.68 10.66
N PRO A 158 -13.82 10.01 9.77
CA PRO A 158 -14.46 10.66 8.63
C PRO A 158 -15.25 11.92 9.04
N PHE A 159 -15.13 12.96 8.23
CA PHE A 159 -15.75 14.28 8.39
C PHE A 159 -15.29 15.11 9.60
N ALA A 160 -14.31 14.64 10.37
CA ALA A 160 -13.73 15.43 11.45
C ALA A 160 -13.06 16.70 10.90
N THR A 161 -13.16 17.80 11.65
CA THR A 161 -12.56 19.10 11.34
C THR A 161 -11.50 19.47 12.37
N THR A 162 -10.71 20.50 12.08
CA THR A 162 -9.74 21.05 13.05
C THR A 162 -10.44 21.55 14.30
N GLU A 163 -11.63 22.14 14.17
CA GLU A 163 -12.44 22.63 15.28
C GLU A 163 -12.98 21.49 16.15
N SER A 164 -13.43 20.39 15.51
CA SER A 164 -13.99 19.25 16.26
C SER A 164 -12.94 18.42 17.00
N THR A 165 -11.67 18.47 16.53
CA THR A 165 -10.59 17.65 17.09
C THR A 165 -9.57 18.44 17.89
N GLY A 166 -9.43 19.75 17.68
CA GLY A 166 -8.33 20.56 18.20
C GLY A 166 -6.98 20.27 17.54
N LEU A 167 -6.94 19.42 16.52
CA LEU A 167 -5.71 19.09 15.81
C LEU A 167 -5.40 20.11 14.71
N PRO A 168 -4.11 20.44 14.48
CA PRO A 168 -3.72 21.27 13.34
C PRO A 168 -3.89 20.49 12.03
N ASP A 169 -4.03 21.19 10.91
CA ASP A 169 -4.09 20.64 9.55
C ASP A 169 -2.71 20.32 8.96
N LYS A 170 -1.63 20.60 9.70
CA LYS A 170 -0.23 20.34 9.34
C LYS A 170 0.58 19.97 10.58
N PRO A 171 1.60 19.12 10.45
CA PRO A 171 2.47 18.81 11.57
C PRO A 171 3.34 20.03 11.93
N HIS A 172 3.39 20.39 13.21
CA HIS A 172 4.21 21.48 13.73
C HIS A 172 5.61 20.98 14.15
N ALA A 173 5.76 19.67 14.39
CA ALA A 173 7.02 19.02 14.69
C ALA A 173 6.99 17.56 14.23
N PRO A 174 8.18 16.91 14.05
CA PRO A 174 8.26 15.49 13.74
C PRO A 174 7.49 14.63 14.78
N GLY A 175 6.70 13.69 14.30
CA GLY A 175 5.91 12.78 15.14
C GLY A 175 4.63 13.37 15.74
N MET A 176 4.42 14.68 15.66
CA MET A 176 3.18 15.28 16.17
C MET A 176 1.94 14.81 15.39
N PRO A 177 0.82 14.51 16.08
CA PRO A 177 -0.44 14.23 15.40
C PRO A 177 -1.00 15.48 14.72
N TRP A 178 -1.55 15.28 13.53
CA TRP A 178 -2.22 16.31 12.74
C TRP A 178 -3.37 15.72 11.94
N LEU A 179 -4.34 16.53 11.54
CA LEU A 179 -5.52 16.11 10.81
C LEU A 179 -5.33 16.33 9.31
N MET A 180 -5.29 15.23 8.56
CA MET A 180 -5.23 15.26 7.10
C MET A 180 -6.63 15.22 6.50
N ASP A 181 -6.85 15.96 5.41
CA ASP A 181 -8.13 16.06 4.70
C ASP A 181 -9.34 16.48 5.60
N PRO A 182 -9.21 17.52 6.47
CA PRO A 182 -10.28 17.92 7.40
C PRO A 182 -11.61 18.16 6.69
N GLY A 183 -12.72 17.79 7.34
CA GLY A 183 -14.09 17.98 6.85
C GLY A 183 -14.50 17.02 5.72
N THR A 184 -13.64 16.14 5.26
CA THR A 184 -13.95 15.18 4.18
C THR A 184 -14.20 13.77 4.70
N HIS A 185 -14.76 12.90 3.85
CA HIS A 185 -14.89 11.46 4.14
C HIS A 185 -13.54 10.79 4.44
N ARG A 186 -12.44 11.40 4.03
CA ARG A 186 -11.07 10.91 4.24
C ARG A 186 -10.38 11.53 5.45
N ALA A 187 -11.04 12.36 6.22
CA ALA A 187 -10.41 12.95 7.40
C ALA A 187 -9.78 11.89 8.28
N HIS A 188 -8.51 12.04 8.59
CA HIS A 188 -7.76 11.11 9.42
C HIS A 188 -6.63 11.79 10.17
N ILE A 189 -6.35 11.27 11.35
CA ILE A 189 -5.19 11.69 12.14
C ILE A 189 -3.97 10.97 11.62
N MET A 190 -2.94 11.72 11.29
CA MET A 190 -1.61 11.23 10.95
C MET A 190 -0.70 11.37 12.15
N VAL A 191 0.02 10.29 12.50
CA VAL A 191 1.01 10.29 13.57
C VAL A 191 2.29 9.61 13.09
N GLY A 192 3.42 10.28 13.23
CA GLY A 192 4.70 9.80 12.73
C GLY A 192 5.23 10.62 11.55
N PRO A 193 6.36 10.19 10.97
CA PRO A 193 7.00 8.89 11.16
C PRO A 193 7.75 8.72 12.49
N PHE A 194 7.86 7.45 12.91
CA PHE A 194 8.71 7.00 14.01
C PHE A 194 9.72 5.96 13.49
N ASN A 195 10.89 5.91 14.11
CA ASN A 195 11.89 4.84 13.89
C ASN A 195 11.58 3.65 14.76
#